data_8660843f915d5a301bad0cf3010feddc
#
_entry.id   8660843f915d5a301bad0cf3010feddc
#
_cell.length_a   1.000
_cell.length_b   1.000
_cell.length_c   1.000
_cell.angle_alpha   90.00
_cell.angle_beta   90.00
_cell.angle_gamma   90.00
#
_symmetry.space_group_name_H-M   'P 1'
#
loop_
_entity.id
_entity.type
_entity.pdbx_description
1 polymer ?
#
loop_
_entity_poly.entity_id
_entity_poly.type
_entity_poly.pdbx_seq_one_letter_code
_entity_poly.pdbx_strand_id
1 'polypeptide(L)'
;MTRARLRSEEWPGWSIEVRVLDSWTGRLKGLLGTDADACPVMLTRCGSVHTLGMRYPLDLLFIGKEGEVLMSCRDVAPGEVRACPEAFCVVERPSSDGAWPGRGEQRWVCSVTADALCA
;
A
#
# COMPACT_ATOMS: atom_id res chain seq x y z
N MET A 1 -1.24 -17.26 -3.12
CA MET A 1 -1.30 -15.81 -2.84
C MET A 1 0.10 -15.24 -2.84
N THR A 2 0.27 -14.06 -3.42
CA THR A 2 1.57 -13.42 -3.50
C THR A 2 1.71 -12.39 -2.39
N ARG A 3 2.85 -12.42 -1.72
CA ARG A 3 3.22 -11.40 -0.73
C ARG A 3 4.49 -10.71 -1.18
N ALA A 4 4.65 -9.48 -0.77
CA ALA A 4 5.83 -8.71 -1.04
C ALA A 4 6.30 -8.05 0.25
N ARG A 5 7.59 -7.79 0.32
CA ARG A 5 8.15 -7.00 1.41
C ARG A 5 8.76 -5.75 0.81
N LEU A 6 8.28 -4.60 1.24
CA LEU A 6 8.85 -3.33 0.85
C LEU A 6 9.88 -2.89 1.87
N ARG A 7 11.00 -2.40 1.37
CA ARG A 7 12.10 -1.92 2.20
C ARG A 7 12.57 -0.58 1.68
N SER A 8 13.13 0.20 2.58
CA SER A 8 13.78 1.44 2.21
C SER A 8 15.29 1.23 2.17
N GLU A 9 15.94 1.67 1.11
CA GLU A 9 17.41 1.68 1.06
C GLU A 9 18.00 2.65 2.07
N GLU A 10 17.27 3.71 2.39
CA GLU A 10 17.72 4.74 3.33
C GLU A 10 17.43 4.38 4.78
N TRP A 11 16.41 3.53 5.02
CA TRP A 11 16.02 3.09 6.35
C TRP A 11 16.01 1.56 6.46
N PRO A 12 17.18 0.94 6.57
CA PRO A 12 17.23 -0.53 6.55
C PRO A 12 16.41 -1.22 7.64
N GLY A 13 16.12 -0.53 8.74
CA GLY A 13 15.32 -1.07 9.82
C GLY A 13 13.81 -1.04 9.57
N TRP A 14 13.36 -0.36 8.51
CA TRP A 14 11.94 -0.29 8.19
C TRP A 14 11.59 -1.27 7.10
N SER A 15 10.51 -1.99 7.29
CA SER A 15 9.93 -2.81 6.22
C SER A 15 8.47 -3.03 6.50
N ILE A 16 7.72 -3.33 5.45
CA ILE A 16 6.32 -3.69 5.55
C ILE A 16 6.04 -4.88 4.65
N GLU A 17 5.33 -5.86 5.18
CA GLU A 17 4.87 -6.99 4.40
C GLU A 17 3.45 -6.72 3.93
N VAL A 18 3.20 -6.95 2.65
CA VAL A 18 1.91 -6.67 2.02
C VAL A 18 1.44 -7.88 1.24
N ARG A 19 0.12 -8.04 1.13
CA ARG A 19 -0.48 -8.95 0.16
C ARG A 19 -0.57 -8.21 -1.18
N VAL A 20 -0.15 -8.86 -2.25
CA VAL A 20 -0.18 -8.26 -3.57
C VAL A 20 -1.53 -8.56 -4.23
N LEU A 21 -2.26 -7.51 -4.59
CA LEU A 21 -3.55 -7.59 -5.26
C LEU A 21 -3.37 -7.13 -6.70
N ASP A 22 -3.21 -8.10 -7.62
CA ASP A 22 -2.98 -7.81 -9.03
C ASP A 22 -4.18 -8.16 -9.91
N SER A 23 -5.20 -8.81 -9.36
CA SER A 23 -6.44 -9.06 -10.07
C SER A 23 -7.30 -7.80 -10.12
N TRP A 24 -8.15 -7.69 -11.13
CA TRP A 24 -9.02 -6.55 -11.28
C TRP A 24 -9.96 -6.37 -10.08
N THR A 25 -10.57 -7.47 -9.64
CA THR A 25 -11.48 -7.43 -8.49
C THR A 25 -10.75 -7.16 -7.18
N GLY A 26 -9.56 -7.74 -7.00
CA GLY A 26 -8.75 -7.50 -5.81
C GLY A 26 -8.34 -6.03 -5.71
N ARG A 27 -7.94 -5.42 -6.80
CA ARG A 27 -7.54 -4.01 -6.82
C ARG A 27 -8.72 -3.09 -6.51
N LEU A 28 -9.91 -3.41 -7.02
CA LEU A 28 -11.10 -2.63 -6.70
C LEU A 28 -11.46 -2.72 -5.22
N LYS A 29 -11.31 -3.90 -4.64
CA LYS A 29 -11.68 -4.12 -3.27
C LYS A 29 -10.68 -3.52 -2.28
N GLY A 30 -9.37 -3.67 -2.55
CA GLY A 30 -8.34 -3.25 -1.60
C GLY A 30 -8.63 -3.80 -0.21
N LEU A 31 -8.72 -2.91 0.77
CA LEU A 31 -9.05 -3.24 2.15
C LEU A 31 -10.55 -3.15 2.48
N LEU A 32 -11.39 -2.88 1.47
CA LEU A 32 -12.83 -2.77 1.69
C LEU A 32 -13.38 -4.07 2.28
N GLY A 33 -14.21 -3.95 3.31
CA GLY A 33 -14.82 -5.10 3.98
C GLY A 33 -13.94 -5.75 5.03
N THR A 34 -12.77 -5.22 5.30
CA THR A 34 -11.88 -5.73 6.34
C THR A 34 -11.97 -4.91 7.62
N ASP A 35 -11.35 -5.40 8.69
CA ASP A 35 -11.26 -4.71 9.97
C ASP A 35 -9.92 -3.98 10.11
N ALA A 36 -9.81 -3.14 11.14
CA ALA A 36 -8.64 -2.29 11.34
C ALA A 36 -7.36 -3.06 11.66
N ASP A 37 -7.43 -4.36 11.91
CA ASP A 37 -6.28 -5.22 12.10
C ASP A 37 -5.87 -5.96 10.81
N ALA A 38 -6.42 -5.57 9.68
CA ALA A 38 -6.12 -6.22 8.41
C ALA A 38 -4.65 -6.05 8.01
N CYS A 39 -4.13 -7.06 7.33
CA CYS A 39 -2.80 -7.01 6.75
C CYS A 39 -2.76 -5.96 5.63
N PRO A 40 -1.68 -5.18 5.54
CA PRO A 40 -1.54 -4.23 4.44
C PRO A 40 -1.58 -4.91 3.07
N VAL A 41 -2.00 -4.16 2.06
CA VAL A 41 -2.10 -4.65 0.68
C VAL A 41 -1.38 -3.72 -0.28
N MET A 42 -0.92 -4.28 -1.40
CA MET A 42 -0.35 -3.52 -2.50
C MET A 42 -1.20 -3.76 -3.74
N LEU A 43 -1.74 -2.68 -4.29
CA LEU A 43 -2.52 -2.72 -5.51
C LEU A 43 -1.59 -2.41 -6.67
N THR A 44 -1.37 -3.38 -7.55
CA THR A 44 -0.46 -3.20 -8.68
C THR A 44 -1.13 -2.46 -9.82
N ARG A 45 -0.34 -1.73 -10.59
CA ARG A 45 -0.81 -0.96 -11.75
C ARG A 45 -2.03 -0.11 -11.40
N CYS A 46 -1.91 0.63 -10.32
CA CYS A 46 -3.01 1.41 -9.76
C CYS A 46 -2.51 2.81 -9.43
N GLY A 47 -3.26 3.80 -9.86
CA GLY A 47 -2.94 5.20 -9.59
C GLY A 47 -4.09 5.96 -8.93
N SER A 48 -5.12 5.26 -8.47
CA SER A 48 -6.26 5.90 -7.83
C SER A 48 -6.87 4.98 -6.80
N VAL A 49 -7.22 5.55 -5.64
CA VAL A 49 -7.81 4.81 -4.53
C VAL A 49 -8.98 5.61 -3.98
N HIS A 50 -10.06 4.92 -3.67
CA HIS A 50 -11.16 5.51 -2.89
C HIS A 50 -11.29 4.78 -1.57
N THR A 51 -11.75 5.49 -0.55
CA THR A 51 -12.01 4.94 0.77
C THR A 51 -13.51 4.88 1.06
N LEU A 52 -14.33 4.94 0.01
CA LEU A 52 -15.79 4.83 0.14
C LEU A 52 -16.14 3.46 0.71
N GLY A 53 -16.97 3.45 1.75
CA GLY A 53 -17.38 2.21 2.40
C GLY A 53 -16.37 1.64 3.39
N MET A 54 -15.22 2.25 3.58
CA MET A 54 -14.28 1.82 4.60
C MET A 54 -14.82 2.10 6.00
N ARG A 55 -14.43 1.28 6.96
CA ARG A 55 -14.86 1.41 8.37
C ARG A 55 -13.82 2.10 9.24
N TYR A 56 -12.63 2.37 8.69
CA TYR A 56 -11.51 2.93 9.44
C TYR A 56 -10.63 3.71 8.47
N PRO A 57 -9.81 4.65 8.96
CA PRO A 57 -8.91 5.41 8.10
C PRO A 57 -7.75 4.57 7.60
N LEU A 58 -7.18 4.99 6.48
CA LEU A 58 -6.05 4.31 5.82
C LEU A 58 -4.86 5.23 5.71
N ASP A 59 -3.67 4.63 5.77
CA ASP A 59 -2.46 5.25 5.26
C ASP A 59 -2.23 4.74 3.83
N LEU A 60 -1.89 5.63 2.92
CA LEU A 60 -1.69 5.33 1.51
C LEU A 60 -0.29 5.74 1.06
N LEU A 61 0.31 4.91 0.21
CA LEU A 61 1.62 5.17 -0.34
C LEU A 61 1.56 4.91 -1.84
N PHE A 62 1.76 5.96 -2.63
CA PHE A 62 1.78 5.86 -4.09
C PHE A 62 3.23 5.80 -4.54
N ILE A 63 3.58 4.71 -5.21
CA ILE A 63 4.97 4.39 -5.57
C ILE A 63 5.10 4.36 -7.09
N GLY A 64 6.14 5.02 -7.59
CA GLY A 64 6.45 5.05 -9.01
C GLY A 64 7.19 3.80 -9.49
N LYS A 65 7.42 3.73 -10.80
CA LYS A 65 8.05 2.57 -11.44
C LYS A 65 9.44 2.25 -10.91
N GLU A 66 10.15 3.26 -10.42
CA GLU A 66 11.51 3.12 -9.93
C GLU A 66 11.57 2.94 -8.42
N GLY A 67 10.42 2.78 -7.78
CA GLY A 67 10.34 2.58 -6.34
C GLY A 67 10.32 3.88 -5.52
N GLU A 68 10.27 5.03 -6.18
CA GLU A 68 10.20 6.31 -5.47
C GLU A 68 8.80 6.57 -4.93
N VAL A 69 8.72 7.18 -3.77
CA VAL A 69 7.44 7.58 -3.19
C VAL A 69 6.96 8.87 -3.86
N LEU A 70 5.90 8.78 -4.63
CA LEU A 70 5.32 9.92 -5.35
C LEU A 70 4.35 10.72 -4.49
N MET A 71 3.57 10.03 -3.67
CA MET A 71 2.60 10.67 -2.77
C MET A 71 2.42 9.79 -1.54
N SER A 72 2.35 10.42 -0.38
CA SER A 72 2.15 9.76 0.88
C SER A 72 1.00 10.43 1.62
N CYS A 73 0.03 9.65 2.03
CA CYS A 73 -1.14 10.14 2.75
C CYS A 73 -1.31 9.37 4.04
N ARG A 74 -1.55 10.07 5.14
CA ARG A 74 -1.82 9.43 6.43
C ARG A 74 -3.23 9.76 6.88
N ASP A 75 -3.84 8.83 7.58
CA ASP A 75 -5.16 9.03 8.20
C ASP A 75 -6.22 9.49 7.19
N VAL A 76 -6.25 8.87 6.02
CA VAL A 76 -7.27 9.18 5.03
C VAL A 76 -8.59 8.63 5.53
N ALA A 77 -9.53 9.52 5.83
CA ALA A 77 -10.83 9.15 6.37
C ALA A 77 -11.65 8.35 5.36
N PRO A 78 -12.60 7.53 5.82
CA PRO A 78 -13.57 6.90 4.91
C PRO A 78 -14.28 7.93 4.05
N GLY A 79 -14.59 7.58 2.80
CA GLY A 79 -15.38 8.42 1.92
C GLY A 79 -14.56 9.40 1.07
N GLU A 80 -13.27 9.19 0.91
CA GLU A 80 -12.41 10.07 0.15
C GLU A 80 -11.81 9.40 -1.07
N VAL A 81 -11.22 10.20 -1.95
CA VAL A 81 -10.50 9.74 -3.14
C VAL A 81 -9.11 10.38 -3.14
N ARG A 82 -8.12 9.57 -3.50
CA ARG A 82 -6.75 10.04 -3.73
C ARG A 82 -6.28 9.48 -5.05
N ALA A 83 -5.61 10.29 -5.86
CA ALA A 83 -5.13 9.89 -7.17
C ALA A 83 -3.72 10.40 -7.42
N CYS A 84 -2.91 9.55 -8.04
CA CYS A 84 -1.57 9.88 -8.49
C CYS A 84 -1.36 9.10 -9.80
N PRO A 85 -1.66 9.72 -10.95
CA PRO A 85 -1.64 8.99 -12.23
C PRO A 85 -0.30 8.37 -12.59
N GLU A 86 0.80 8.91 -12.11
CA GLU A 86 2.13 8.39 -12.37
C GLU A 86 2.48 7.17 -11.50
N ALA A 87 1.65 6.83 -10.54
CA ALA A 87 1.94 5.71 -9.66
C ALA A 87 1.89 4.38 -10.40
N PHE A 88 2.86 3.52 -10.08
CA PHE A 88 2.89 2.15 -10.55
C PHE A 88 2.11 1.22 -9.64
N CYS A 89 2.13 1.48 -8.35
CA CYS A 89 1.38 0.72 -7.37
C CYS A 89 1.01 1.61 -6.18
N VAL A 90 0.04 1.11 -5.40
CA VAL A 90 -0.41 1.78 -4.17
C VAL A 90 -0.37 0.79 -3.03
N VAL A 91 0.22 1.19 -1.91
CA VAL A 91 0.19 0.42 -0.68
C VAL A 91 -0.86 1.04 0.23
N GLU A 92 -1.74 0.19 0.76
CA GLU A 92 -2.76 0.58 1.74
C GLU A 92 -2.52 -0.17 3.04
N ARG A 93 -2.56 0.53 4.15
CA ARG A 93 -2.59 -0.10 5.47
C ARG A 93 -3.65 0.57 6.34
N PRO A 94 -4.22 -0.15 7.30
CA PRO A 94 -4.98 0.51 8.35
C PRO A 94 -4.11 1.57 9.01
N SER A 95 -4.68 2.75 9.25
CA SER A 95 -3.92 3.84 9.84
C SER A 95 -3.34 3.44 11.18
N SER A 96 -2.07 3.77 11.42
CA SER A 96 -1.39 3.44 12.66
C SER A 96 -0.36 4.50 13.01
N ASP A 97 0.16 4.43 14.23
CA ASP A 97 1.21 5.33 14.70
C ASP A 97 2.60 4.92 14.20
N GLY A 98 2.70 3.77 13.54
CA GLY A 98 3.96 3.29 13.00
C GLY A 98 4.53 4.21 11.94
N ALA A 99 5.84 4.16 11.74
CA ALA A 99 6.51 4.97 10.74
C ALA A 99 5.89 4.74 9.34
N TRP A 100 5.81 5.81 8.57
CA TRP A 100 5.28 5.77 7.21
C TRP A 100 6.12 6.67 6.32
N PRO A 101 6.53 6.20 5.14
CA PRO A 101 7.40 6.98 4.26
C PRO A 101 6.79 8.31 3.84
N GLY A 102 7.64 9.31 3.71
CA GLY A 102 7.25 10.59 3.16
C GLY A 102 7.54 10.69 1.67
N ARG A 103 6.97 11.69 1.04
CA ARG A 103 7.14 11.97 -0.38
C ARG A 103 8.60 12.32 -0.70
N GLY A 104 9.08 11.80 -1.81
CA GLY A 104 10.18 12.40 -2.59
C GLY A 104 11.56 11.80 -2.40
N GLU A 105 11.95 11.36 -1.23
CA GLU A 105 13.36 11.06 -0.99
C GLU A 105 13.69 9.58 -0.89
N GLN A 106 12.71 8.76 -0.62
CA GLN A 106 12.95 7.35 -0.32
C GLN A 106 12.62 6.48 -1.51
N ARG A 107 13.55 5.58 -1.82
CA ARG A 107 13.30 4.51 -2.78
C ARG A 107 12.92 3.25 -2.04
N TRP A 108 11.92 2.59 -2.54
CA TRP A 108 11.42 1.37 -1.95
C TRP A 108 11.72 0.20 -2.84
N VAL A 109 12.49 -0.74 -2.32
CA VAL A 109 12.78 -1.98 -3.01
C VAL A 109 11.72 -3.00 -2.62
N CYS A 110 11.11 -3.61 -3.61
CA CYS A 110 10.08 -4.60 -3.40
C CYS A 110 10.65 -5.99 -3.69
N SER A 111 10.62 -6.85 -2.69
CA SER A 111 10.95 -8.27 -2.83
C SER A 111 9.67 -9.07 -2.80
N VAL A 112 9.40 -9.79 -3.88
CA VAL A 112 8.19 -10.61 -3.98
C VAL A 112 8.50 -12.02 -3.53
N THR A 113 7.71 -12.55 -2.62
CA THR A 113 7.83 -13.94 -2.17
C THR A 113 6.53 -14.67 -2.45
N ALA A 114 6.65 -15.92 -2.86
CA ALA A 114 5.49 -16.79 -2.99
C ALA A 114 4.97 -17.16 -1.61
N ASP A 115 3.65 -17.13 -1.44
CA ASP A 115 3.00 -17.40 -0.17
C ASP A 115 2.58 -18.86 -0.02
N ALA A 116 3.28 -19.76 -0.68
CA ALA A 116 2.93 -21.18 -0.62
C ALA A 116 3.11 -21.77 0.77
N LEU A 117 3.95 -21.17 1.59
CA LEU A 117 4.28 -21.67 2.91
C LEU A 117 3.53 -20.96 4.04
N CYS A 118 2.80 -19.92 3.72
CA CYS A 118 2.07 -19.13 4.71
C CYS A 118 0.59 -19.50 4.75
N ALA A 119 0.33 -20.69 4.33
CA ALA A 119 -1.02 -21.20 4.31
C ALA A 119 -1.64 -21.22 5.71
#